data_28ee02f70517158a506fb96aa52b1c4a
#
_entry.id   28ee02f70517158a506fb96aa52b1c4a
#
_cell.length_a   1.000
_cell.length_b   1.000
_cell.length_c   1.000
_cell.angle_alpha   90.00
_cell.angle_beta   90.00
_cell.angle_gamma   90.00
#
_symmetry.space_group_name_H-M   'P 1'
#
loop_
_entity.id
_entity.type
_entity.pdbx_description
1 polymer ?
#
loop_
_entity_poly.entity_id
_entity_poly.type
_entity_poly.pdbx_seq_one_letter_code
_entity_poly.pdbx_strand_id
1 'polypeptide(L)'
;MASAQKVVTVDLGTSTLKVGEFGLGRGGTLTLLRFGVAELGLDPNKEEDRGPFVTSALTKLFKELGVRGRQVQLSISGQSVFTRFVKLPPVAADQIEQVVAFEAQQNVPFPINEVTWDYQMMPTRGAGAEAEAVIVAIKKDGLEAEVAAVENAGVRIRQVDVAPFALLNAFRYSEPQTEDCALIIDMGARSTNLIFVEKGSFWIRNVPIAGNQISQGICNELQEPFTAAETLKKGKGFVSLGGVYADPDDADAARISKLIRSTMTRLHVDINRSIAYYRTTLGGSAPKRVFLTGGSSQLPYLDLFIADKLNLPVAFFNPLRNVTLGPQLNTTKLQQTNCYTGELVGLALRLTGSCPAEVTLVAPTLVARANKKRKQPYFFAALIAWILLFVCLSAYYWQEINLTKQTTDQLRGKTGGLRSLAPQIVKLSDQDNALRTTLDLAVRLGQQRAAWPAILDALNDKIPDGVWITQLTPAFDRNRAGGPGGAALGGGARGPGGRFPGGRGGDAPAASSRGPDSLGGYAAPTDQINVLVLNGLYQANDKTAKVDPARLGDFVQALSDLPQFDVDPKKQSETLVSFETVETNPSVFAERFSMHLKLKQPIDLTP
;
A
#
# COMPACT_ATOMS: atom_id res chain seq x y z
N MET A 1 -4.52 -34.54 -12.35
CA MET A 1 -5.17 -34.02 -11.14
C MET A 1 -4.94 -32.52 -11.13
N ALA A 2 -5.98 -31.71 -11.21
CA ALA A 2 -5.84 -30.25 -11.09
C ALA A 2 -5.28 -29.94 -9.72
N SER A 3 -4.16 -29.23 -9.65
CA SER A 3 -3.54 -28.79 -8.42
C SER A 3 -4.59 -28.02 -7.62
N ALA A 4 -4.97 -28.52 -6.43
CA ALA A 4 -5.85 -27.79 -5.54
C ALA A 4 -5.24 -26.41 -5.28
N GLN A 5 -6.00 -25.36 -5.51
CA GLN A 5 -5.54 -24.00 -5.25
C GLN A 5 -5.22 -23.87 -3.76
N LYS A 6 -4.01 -23.46 -3.44
CA LYS A 6 -3.58 -23.23 -2.07
C LYS A 6 -3.73 -21.76 -1.71
N VAL A 7 -4.17 -21.49 -0.50
CA VAL A 7 -4.22 -20.16 0.08
C VAL A 7 -3.48 -20.14 1.41
N VAL A 8 -2.74 -19.07 1.64
CA VAL A 8 -2.10 -18.80 2.92
C VAL A 8 -2.84 -17.66 3.59
N THR A 9 -3.24 -17.88 4.81
CA THR A 9 -3.95 -16.90 5.64
C THR A 9 -3.07 -16.49 6.81
N VAL A 10 -3.08 -15.23 7.15
CA VAL A 10 -2.33 -14.66 8.27
C VAL A 10 -3.31 -13.83 9.10
N ASP A 11 -3.44 -14.15 10.37
CA ASP A 11 -4.15 -13.30 11.32
C ASP A 11 -3.15 -12.57 12.21
N LEU A 12 -3.21 -11.24 12.14
CA LEU A 12 -2.33 -10.35 12.88
C LEU A 12 -3.03 -9.86 14.15
N GLY A 13 -3.05 -10.72 15.16
CA GLY A 13 -3.55 -10.38 16.49
C GLY A 13 -2.61 -9.46 17.26
N THR A 14 -3.05 -8.88 18.37
CA THR A 14 -2.27 -7.91 19.15
C THR A 14 -1.04 -8.56 19.84
N SER A 15 -1.17 -9.75 20.40
CA SER A 15 -0.09 -10.47 21.09
C SER A 15 0.39 -11.71 20.35
N THR A 16 -0.40 -12.21 19.38
CA THR A 16 -0.10 -13.44 18.65
C THR A 16 -0.30 -13.25 17.17
N LEU A 17 0.55 -13.86 16.38
CA LEU A 17 0.44 -14.00 14.95
C LEU A 17 0.10 -15.44 14.62
N LYS A 18 -0.87 -15.65 13.73
CA LYS A 18 -1.33 -16.98 13.36
C LYS A 18 -1.20 -17.15 11.85
N VAL A 19 -0.82 -18.33 11.41
CA VAL A 19 -0.66 -18.67 9.99
C VAL A 19 -1.37 -19.98 9.69
N GLY A 20 -2.15 -19.99 8.62
CA GLY A 20 -2.78 -21.18 8.07
C GLY A 20 -2.50 -21.35 6.58
N GLU A 21 -2.19 -22.56 6.13
CA GLU A 21 -2.20 -22.91 4.70
C GLU A 21 -3.38 -23.83 4.44
N PHE A 22 -4.27 -23.42 3.55
CA PHE A 22 -5.46 -24.18 3.19
C PHE A 22 -5.40 -24.62 1.73
N GLY A 23 -5.90 -25.81 1.47
CA GLY A 23 -6.25 -26.29 0.14
C GLY A 23 -7.72 -26.00 -0.14
N LEU A 24 -8.02 -25.44 -1.30
CA LEU A 24 -9.37 -25.17 -1.76
C LEU A 24 -9.84 -26.32 -2.64
N GLY A 25 -10.86 -27.04 -2.19
CA GLY A 25 -11.51 -28.12 -2.94
C GLY A 25 -12.65 -27.61 -3.82
N ARG A 26 -13.20 -28.49 -4.66
CA ARG A 26 -14.40 -28.18 -5.44
C ARG A 26 -15.60 -27.96 -4.51
N GLY A 27 -16.46 -27.01 -4.81
CA GLY A 27 -17.66 -26.72 -3.99
C GLY A 27 -17.36 -25.97 -2.68
N GLY A 28 -16.20 -25.29 -2.56
CA GLY A 28 -15.89 -24.47 -1.38
C GLY A 28 -15.41 -25.25 -0.14
N THR A 29 -15.07 -26.53 -0.31
CA THR A 29 -14.51 -27.32 0.79
C THR A 29 -13.09 -26.86 1.12
N LEU A 30 -12.80 -26.75 2.42
CA LEU A 30 -11.49 -26.36 2.93
C LEU A 30 -10.74 -27.55 3.52
N THR A 31 -9.44 -27.62 3.22
CA THR A 31 -8.51 -28.54 3.86
C THR A 31 -7.40 -27.75 4.51
N LEU A 32 -7.26 -27.82 5.84
CA LEU A 32 -6.14 -27.22 6.57
C LEU A 32 -4.89 -28.08 6.34
N LEU A 33 -3.87 -27.54 5.72
CA LEU A 33 -2.63 -28.24 5.38
C LEU A 33 -1.52 -27.98 6.40
N ARG A 34 -1.40 -26.73 6.87
CA ARG A 34 -0.42 -26.28 7.85
C ARG A 34 -1.05 -25.23 8.76
N PHE A 35 -0.63 -25.23 10.01
CA PHE A 35 -1.08 -24.25 10.99
C PHE A 35 0.02 -23.99 12.01
N GLY A 36 0.15 -22.74 12.41
CA GLY A 36 1.05 -22.34 13.49
C GLY A 36 0.68 -20.99 14.09
N VAL A 37 1.12 -20.83 15.33
CA VAL A 37 0.93 -19.62 16.13
C VAL A 37 2.29 -19.18 16.66
N ALA A 38 2.57 -17.89 16.61
CA ALA A 38 3.74 -17.27 17.22
C ALA A 38 3.30 -16.16 18.16
N GLU A 39 3.88 -16.11 19.34
CA GLU A 39 3.74 -14.98 20.26
C GLU A 39 4.66 -13.84 19.81
N LEU A 40 4.17 -12.60 19.84
CA LEU A 40 4.95 -11.43 19.47
C LEU A 40 5.87 -10.95 20.62
N GLY A 41 5.57 -11.34 21.87
CA GLY A 41 6.37 -10.98 23.04
C GLY A 41 6.37 -9.48 23.38
N LEU A 42 5.39 -8.73 22.87
CA LEU A 42 5.26 -7.29 23.11
C LEU A 42 4.74 -6.99 24.50
N ASP A 43 5.38 -6.05 25.17
CA ASP A 43 4.89 -5.47 26.42
C ASP A 43 3.98 -4.28 26.09
N PRO A 44 2.67 -4.33 26.39
CA PRO A 44 1.74 -3.24 26.08
C PRO A 44 2.04 -1.94 26.81
N ASN A 45 2.91 -1.94 27.83
CA ASN A 45 3.32 -0.76 28.59
C ASN A 45 4.53 -0.06 27.97
N LYS A 46 5.15 -0.64 26.95
CA LYS A 46 6.30 -0.06 26.24
C LYS A 46 5.86 0.43 24.87
N GLU A 47 6.30 1.62 24.51
CA GLU A 47 6.17 2.15 23.16
C GLU A 47 7.26 1.53 22.25
N GLU A 48 7.08 0.27 21.89
CA GLU A 48 7.97 -0.41 20.96
C GLU A 48 7.33 -0.46 19.56
N ASP A 49 8.14 -0.21 18.52
CA ASP A 49 7.68 -0.43 17.16
C ASP A 49 7.36 -1.90 16.94
N ARG A 50 6.09 -2.20 16.70
CA ARG A 50 5.56 -3.54 16.51
C ARG A 50 6.04 -4.19 15.22
N GLY A 51 6.35 -3.40 14.19
CA GLY A 51 6.69 -3.87 12.85
C GLY A 51 7.80 -4.92 12.82
N PRO A 52 8.99 -4.69 13.43
CA PRO A 52 10.08 -5.65 13.47
C PRO A 52 9.72 -6.98 14.14
N PHE A 53 8.92 -6.96 15.21
CA PHE A 53 8.45 -8.16 15.91
C PHE A 53 7.56 -9.01 15.00
N VAL A 54 6.60 -8.38 14.31
CA VAL A 54 5.72 -9.04 13.35
C VAL A 54 6.53 -9.65 12.21
N THR A 55 7.45 -8.89 11.62
CA THR A 55 8.31 -9.35 10.52
C THR A 55 9.13 -10.57 10.93
N SER A 56 9.77 -10.51 12.10
CA SER A 56 10.59 -11.60 12.64
C SER A 56 9.77 -12.85 12.93
N ALA A 57 8.64 -12.70 13.65
CA ALA A 57 7.75 -13.79 14.00
C ALA A 57 7.17 -14.48 12.76
N LEU A 58 6.73 -13.70 11.76
CA LEU A 58 6.19 -14.22 10.52
C LEU A 58 7.24 -14.98 9.72
N THR A 59 8.44 -14.43 9.58
CA THR A 59 9.55 -15.06 8.87
C THR A 59 9.92 -16.40 9.50
N LYS A 60 10.03 -16.44 10.85
CA LYS A 60 10.32 -17.64 11.60
C LYS A 60 9.22 -18.69 11.41
N LEU A 61 7.96 -18.29 11.57
CA LEU A 61 6.81 -19.18 11.48
C LEU A 61 6.65 -19.78 10.07
N PHE A 62 6.85 -18.98 9.00
CA PHE A 62 6.85 -19.48 7.63
C PHE A 62 7.93 -20.52 7.38
N LYS A 63 9.13 -20.30 7.93
CA LYS A 63 10.25 -21.26 7.84
C LYS A 63 9.92 -22.56 8.59
N GLU A 64 9.43 -22.48 9.81
CA GLU A 64 9.06 -23.63 10.65
C GLU A 64 7.95 -24.48 10.01
N LEU A 65 6.93 -23.82 9.46
CA LEU A 65 5.81 -24.48 8.80
C LEU A 65 6.14 -24.98 7.39
N GLY A 66 7.27 -24.54 6.81
CA GLY A 66 7.63 -24.85 5.41
C GLY A 66 6.62 -24.29 4.40
N VAL A 67 5.96 -23.17 4.71
CA VAL A 67 5.02 -22.49 3.81
C VAL A 67 5.79 -21.83 2.68
N ARG A 68 5.48 -22.21 1.44
CA ARG A 68 6.13 -21.67 0.24
C ARG A 68 5.30 -20.60 -0.49
N GLY A 69 4.01 -20.51 -0.16
CA GLY A 69 3.10 -19.51 -0.73
C GLY A 69 3.53 -18.09 -0.32
N ARG A 70 3.69 -17.20 -1.32
CA ARG A 70 4.12 -15.81 -1.08
C ARG A 70 2.96 -14.82 -1.12
N GLN A 71 1.77 -15.25 -1.49
CA GLN A 71 0.55 -14.44 -1.47
C GLN A 71 -0.29 -14.84 -0.26
N VAL A 72 -0.64 -13.86 0.56
CA VAL A 72 -1.38 -14.09 1.80
C VAL A 72 -2.68 -13.29 1.83
N GLN A 73 -3.69 -13.87 2.48
CA GLN A 73 -4.86 -13.14 2.97
C GLN A 73 -4.55 -12.71 4.40
N LEU A 74 -4.70 -11.44 4.70
CA LEU A 74 -4.38 -10.87 5.99
C LEU A 74 -5.66 -10.48 6.72
N SER A 75 -5.77 -10.78 8.02
CA SER A 75 -6.69 -10.09 8.91
C SER A 75 -5.94 -9.23 9.92
N ILE A 76 -6.55 -8.10 10.24
CA ILE A 76 -6.08 -7.15 11.25
C ILE A 76 -7.07 -7.10 12.42
N SER A 77 -6.59 -6.66 13.57
CA SER A 77 -7.40 -6.59 14.78
C SER A 77 -8.61 -5.67 14.63
N GLY A 78 -9.78 -6.12 15.08
CA GLY A 78 -11.00 -5.31 15.11
C GLY A 78 -10.89 -4.04 15.96
N GLN A 79 -9.97 -4.00 16.93
CA GLN A 79 -9.74 -2.82 17.75
C GLN A 79 -9.10 -1.65 16.97
N SER A 80 -8.32 -1.95 15.94
CA SER A 80 -7.68 -0.94 15.09
C SER A 80 -8.64 -0.33 14.08
N VAL A 81 -9.87 -0.83 14.02
CA VAL A 81 -10.85 -0.52 12.98
C VAL A 81 -12.08 0.09 13.62
N PHE A 82 -12.53 1.21 13.07
CA PHE A 82 -13.82 1.79 13.39
C PHE A 82 -14.92 1.06 12.62
N THR A 83 -15.93 0.56 13.33
CA THR A 83 -17.07 -0.12 12.75
C THR A 83 -18.36 0.58 13.17
N ARG A 84 -19.21 0.96 12.21
CA ARG A 84 -20.47 1.63 12.45
C ARG A 84 -21.58 1.01 11.61
N PHE A 85 -22.67 0.65 12.26
CA PHE A 85 -23.92 0.27 11.60
C PHE A 85 -24.78 1.52 11.39
N VAL A 86 -25.19 1.75 10.18
CA VAL A 86 -25.99 2.91 9.78
C VAL A 86 -27.26 2.45 9.08
N LYS A 87 -28.37 3.17 9.29
CA LYS A 87 -29.61 3.02 8.57
C LYS A 87 -29.59 3.97 7.38
N LEU A 88 -29.96 3.46 6.23
CA LEU A 88 -29.98 4.22 4.99
C LEU A 88 -31.41 4.63 4.65
N PRO A 89 -31.65 5.84 4.16
CA PRO A 89 -32.92 6.22 3.61
C PRO A 89 -33.28 5.33 2.41
N PRO A 90 -34.55 5.19 2.05
CA PRO A 90 -34.97 4.46 0.86
C PRO A 90 -34.48 5.21 -0.40
N VAL A 91 -33.44 4.67 -1.03
CA VAL A 91 -32.83 5.22 -2.25
C VAL A 91 -32.71 4.14 -3.32
N ALA A 92 -32.55 4.56 -4.57
CA ALA A 92 -32.31 3.65 -5.68
C ALA A 92 -30.92 2.98 -5.55
N ALA A 93 -30.79 1.76 -6.09
CA ALA A 93 -29.57 0.96 -5.93
C ALA A 93 -28.29 1.63 -6.46
N ASP A 94 -28.41 2.47 -7.48
CA ASP A 94 -27.32 3.26 -8.06
C ASP A 94 -26.86 4.44 -7.17
N GLN A 95 -27.67 4.84 -6.19
CA GLN A 95 -27.38 5.93 -5.26
C GLN A 95 -26.82 5.44 -3.92
N ILE A 96 -26.87 4.14 -3.64
CA ILE A 96 -26.45 3.55 -2.35
C ILE A 96 -25.00 3.93 -2.02
N GLU A 97 -24.09 3.79 -2.97
CA GLU A 97 -22.67 4.10 -2.74
C GLU A 97 -22.46 5.56 -2.32
N GLN A 98 -23.17 6.49 -2.97
CA GLN A 98 -23.10 7.92 -2.65
C GLN A 98 -23.65 8.23 -1.25
N VAL A 99 -24.79 7.62 -0.90
CA VAL A 99 -25.41 7.79 0.41
C VAL A 99 -24.52 7.21 1.51
N VAL A 100 -23.98 6.01 1.31
CA VAL A 100 -23.05 5.41 2.28
C VAL A 100 -21.78 6.23 2.41
N ALA A 101 -21.24 6.81 1.32
CA ALA A 101 -20.09 7.70 1.39
C ALA A 101 -20.39 8.96 2.22
N PHE A 102 -21.58 9.52 2.10
CA PHE A 102 -22.04 10.65 2.91
C PHE A 102 -22.18 10.27 4.40
N GLU A 103 -22.80 9.13 4.68
CA GLU A 103 -22.88 8.58 6.04
C GLU A 103 -21.50 8.30 6.64
N ALA A 104 -20.56 7.81 5.82
CA ALA A 104 -19.19 7.60 6.26
C ALA A 104 -18.51 8.91 6.68
N GLN A 105 -18.69 9.99 5.92
CA GLN A 105 -18.14 11.31 6.27
C GLN A 105 -18.68 11.84 7.59
N GLN A 106 -19.95 11.56 7.92
CA GLN A 106 -20.57 12.04 9.16
C GLN A 106 -20.25 11.19 10.38
N ASN A 107 -20.16 9.88 10.20
CA ASN A 107 -20.07 8.91 11.30
C ASN A 107 -18.64 8.50 11.63
N VAL A 108 -17.70 8.53 10.67
CA VAL A 108 -16.29 8.18 10.91
C VAL A 108 -15.61 9.32 11.67
N PRO A 109 -15.01 9.06 12.86
CA PRO A 109 -14.45 10.12 13.73
C PRO A 109 -13.09 10.64 13.26
N PHE A 110 -12.77 10.46 11.98
CA PHE A 110 -11.53 10.89 11.34
C PHE A 110 -11.84 11.52 9.98
N PRO A 111 -11.00 12.44 9.49
CA PRO A 111 -11.12 12.95 8.13
C PRO A 111 -11.14 11.81 7.11
N ILE A 112 -12.10 11.79 6.20
CA ILE A 112 -12.32 10.68 5.27
C ILE A 112 -11.11 10.45 4.33
N ASN A 113 -10.35 11.51 4.05
CA ASN A 113 -9.11 11.45 3.26
C ASN A 113 -7.94 10.79 4.00
N GLU A 114 -7.99 10.68 5.33
CA GLU A 114 -6.97 10.03 6.15
C GLU A 114 -7.27 8.57 6.47
N VAL A 115 -8.46 8.09 6.08
CA VAL A 115 -8.87 6.71 6.30
C VAL A 115 -8.98 5.92 5.00
N THR A 116 -8.77 4.62 5.14
CA THR A 116 -9.26 3.62 4.18
C THR A 116 -10.54 3.05 4.76
N TRP A 117 -11.58 3.01 3.97
CA TRP A 117 -12.87 2.49 4.41
C TRP A 117 -13.54 1.65 3.33
N ASP A 118 -14.42 0.79 3.77
CA ASP A 118 -15.28 -0.05 2.94
C ASP A 118 -16.63 -0.23 3.64
N TYR A 119 -17.63 -0.72 2.94
CA TYR A 119 -18.92 -0.97 3.51
C TYR A 119 -19.53 -2.26 2.98
N GLN A 120 -20.49 -2.78 3.72
CA GLN A 120 -21.32 -3.88 3.28
C GLN A 120 -22.78 -3.60 3.60
N MET A 121 -23.63 -3.85 2.61
CA MET A 121 -25.06 -3.83 2.80
C MET A 121 -25.52 -5.04 3.62
N MET A 122 -26.37 -4.78 4.60
CA MET A 122 -26.98 -5.83 5.40
C MET A 122 -28.24 -6.34 4.70
N PRO A 123 -28.54 -7.65 4.77
CA PRO A 123 -29.81 -8.17 4.30
C PRO A 123 -30.97 -7.52 5.04
N THR A 124 -32.01 -7.13 4.31
CA THR A 124 -33.19 -6.48 4.87
C THR A 124 -33.97 -7.47 5.74
N ARG A 125 -34.34 -7.08 6.95
CA ARG A 125 -35.03 -7.96 7.94
C ARG A 125 -36.52 -8.20 7.66
N GLY A 126 -37.08 -7.63 6.60
CA GLY A 126 -38.50 -7.80 6.20
C GLY A 126 -38.94 -6.82 5.12
N ALA A 127 -40.10 -7.03 4.56
CA ALA A 127 -40.69 -6.14 3.58
C ALA A 127 -41.00 -4.77 4.23
N GLY A 128 -40.40 -3.70 3.69
CA GLY A 128 -40.52 -2.33 4.22
C GLY A 128 -39.54 -1.94 5.32
N ALA A 129 -38.62 -2.81 5.71
CA ALA A 129 -37.53 -2.44 6.62
C ALA A 129 -36.51 -1.50 5.92
N GLU A 130 -36.03 -0.52 6.67
CA GLU A 130 -34.96 0.37 6.20
C GLU A 130 -33.71 -0.46 5.82
N ALA A 131 -33.05 -0.07 4.75
CA ALA A 131 -31.78 -0.67 4.39
C ALA A 131 -30.73 -0.31 5.46
N GLU A 132 -29.92 -1.27 5.83
CA GLU A 132 -28.82 -1.06 6.79
C GLU A 132 -27.49 -1.36 6.10
N ALA A 133 -26.46 -0.62 6.48
CA ALA A 133 -25.08 -0.89 6.06
C ALA A 133 -24.14 -0.87 7.26
N VAL A 134 -23.10 -1.68 7.19
CA VAL A 134 -21.97 -1.57 8.11
C VAL A 134 -20.81 -0.85 7.39
N ILE A 135 -20.34 0.24 7.98
CA ILE A 135 -19.20 1.02 7.53
C ILE A 135 -18.00 0.59 8.39
N VAL A 136 -16.89 0.32 7.73
CA VAL A 136 -15.65 -0.13 8.36
C VAL A 136 -14.53 0.78 7.90
N ALA A 137 -13.82 1.41 8.82
CA ALA A 137 -12.78 2.39 8.49
C ALA A 137 -11.54 2.22 9.37
N ILE A 138 -10.38 2.46 8.80
CA ILE A 138 -9.08 2.45 9.50
C ILE A 138 -8.23 3.62 9.01
N LYS A 139 -7.41 4.19 9.88
CA LYS A 139 -6.41 5.19 9.48
C LYS A 139 -5.40 4.58 8.49
N LYS A 140 -5.12 5.32 7.41
CA LYS A 140 -4.19 4.87 6.36
C LYS A 140 -2.82 4.51 6.91
N ASP A 141 -2.25 5.38 7.75
CA ASP A 141 -0.92 5.16 8.32
C ASP A 141 -0.85 3.87 9.15
N GLY A 142 -1.88 3.61 9.97
CA GLY A 142 -1.96 2.39 10.76
C GLY A 142 -2.08 1.13 9.89
N LEU A 143 -2.89 1.19 8.84
CA LEU A 143 -3.02 0.08 7.89
C LEU A 143 -1.72 -0.16 7.12
N GLU A 144 -1.07 0.91 6.66
CA GLU A 144 0.19 0.82 5.92
C GLU A 144 1.33 0.26 6.78
N ALA A 145 1.39 0.63 8.06
CA ALA A 145 2.36 0.09 9.00
C ALA A 145 2.18 -1.44 9.18
N GLU A 146 0.95 -1.91 9.37
CA GLU A 146 0.65 -3.35 9.49
C GLU A 146 0.95 -4.11 8.19
N VAL A 147 0.56 -3.54 7.04
CA VAL A 147 0.87 -4.10 5.71
C VAL A 147 2.38 -4.18 5.49
N ALA A 148 3.11 -3.11 5.77
CA ALA A 148 4.56 -3.07 5.63
C ALA A 148 5.26 -4.11 6.53
N ALA A 149 4.82 -4.25 7.79
CA ALA A 149 5.38 -5.23 8.71
C ALA A 149 5.25 -6.68 8.18
N VAL A 150 4.10 -7.00 7.58
CA VAL A 150 3.86 -8.32 7.00
C VAL A 150 4.65 -8.50 5.69
N GLU A 151 4.68 -7.50 4.81
CA GLU A 151 5.38 -7.59 3.53
C GLU A 151 6.90 -7.63 3.66
N ASN A 152 7.47 -7.01 4.71
CA ASN A 152 8.90 -7.08 5.03
C ASN A 152 9.34 -8.52 5.36
N ALA A 153 8.43 -9.43 5.73
CA ALA A 153 8.70 -10.85 5.84
C ALA A 153 8.83 -11.59 4.48
N GLY A 154 8.81 -10.86 3.36
CA GLY A 154 8.99 -11.40 2.01
C GLY A 154 7.72 -12.03 1.42
N VAL A 155 6.55 -11.67 1.91
CA VAL A 155 5.24 -12.08 1.39
C VAL A 155 4.54 -10.90 0.71
N ARG A 156 3.48 -11.19 -0.05
CA ARG A 156 2.63 -10.19 -0.70
C ARG A 156 1.20 -10.33 -0.21
N ILE A 157 0.64 -9.27 0.26
CA ILE A 157 -0.75 -9.24 0.68
C ILE A 157 -1.64 -9.17 -0.56
N ARG A 158 -2.61 -10.06 -0.63
CA ARG A 158 -3.64 -10.08 -1.67
C ARG A 158 -4.85 -9.25 -1.25
N GLN A 159 -5.25 -9.37 0.01
CA GLN A 159 -6.44 -8.75 0.57
C GLN A 159 -6.24 -8.57 2.08
N VAL A 160 -6.79 -7.49 2.62
CA VAL A 160 -6.85 -7.24 4.06
C VAL A 160 -8.30 -7.28 4.51
N ASP A 161 -8.58 -8.14 5.46
CA ASP A 161 -9.87 -8.30 6.13
C ASP A 161 -9.76 -7.85 7.59
N VAL A 162 -10.86 -7.82 8.30
CA VAL A 162 -10.91 -7.50 9.73
C VAL A 162 -11.29 -8.74 10.52
N ALA A 163 -10.55 -9.06 11.57
CA ALA A 163 -10.69 -10.29 12.34
C ALA A 163 -12.13 -10.67 12.73
N PRO A 164 -12.99 -9.79 13.27
CA PRO A 164 -14.37 -10.17 13.59
C PRO A 164 -15.22 -10.51 12.38
N PHE A 165 -14.96 -9.94 11.19
CA PHE A 165 -15.68 -10.32 9.97
C PHE A 165 -15.20 -11.67 9.43
N ALA A 166 -13.89 -11.91 9.48
CA ALA A 166 -13.35 -13.23 9.15
C ALA A 166 -13.91 -14.32 10.11
N LEU A 167 -13.97 -14.02 11.40
CA LEU A 167 -14.55 -14.93 12.38
C LEU A 167 -16.04 -15.19 12.13
N LEU A 168 -16.82 -14.17 11.75
CA LEU A 168 -18.21 -14.31 11.34
C LEU A 168 -18.37 -15.27 10.15
N ASN A 169 -17.50 -15.14 9.14
CA ASN A 169 -17.48 -16.03 7.97
C ASN A 169 -17.20 -17.48 8.38
N ALA A 170 -16.20 -17.68 9.26
CA ALA A 170 -15.89 -19.00 9.82
C ALA A 170 -17.07 -19.59 10.61
N PHE A 171 -17.74 -18.77 11.41
CA PHE A 171 -18.90 -19.21 12.20
C PHE A 171 -20.05 -19.68 11.30
N ARG A 172 -20.42 -18.88 10.30
CA ARG A 172 -21.49 -19.24 9.34
C ARG A 172 -21.15 -20.51 8.56
N TYR A 173 -19.87 -20.74 8.25
CA TYR A 173 -19.41 -21.95 7.59
C TYR A 173 -19.45 -23.18 8.50
N SER A 174 -19.05 -23.01 9.76
CA SER A 174 -18.98 -24.12 10.72
C SER A 174 -20.31 -24.47 11.38
N GLU A 175 -21.19 -23.47 11.54
CA GLU A 175 -22.52 -23.58 12.17
C GLU A 175 -23.64 -23.09 11.23
N PRO A 176 -23.82 -23.71 10.05
CA PRO A 176 -24.76 -23.22 9.03
C PRO A 176 -26.23 -23.32 9.43
N GLN A 177 -26.57 -24.17 10.39
CA GLN A 177 -27.95 -24.39 10.85
C GLN A 177 -28.35 -23.48 12.02
N THR A 178 -27.52 -22.52 12.40
CA THR A 178 -27.85 -21.58 13.47
C THR A 178 -28.90 -20.58 12.98
N GLU A 179 -30.17 -20.83 13.31
CA GLU A 179 -31.30 -19.95 12.97
C GLU A 179 -31.57 -18.92 14.06
N ASP A 180 -31.43 -19.30 15.30
CA ASP A 180 -31.57 -18.44 16.48
C ASP A 180 -30.37 -17.48 16.63
N CYS A 181 -30.59 -16.37 17.33
CA CYS A 181 -29.49 -15.46 17.65
C CYS A 181 -28.41 -16.16 18.49
N ALA A 182 -27.19 -16.16 17.97
CA ALA A 182 -26.00 -16.61 18.68
C ALA A 182 -25.10 -15.39 19.01
N LEU A 183 -24.46 -15.44 20.17
CA LEU A 183 -23.44 -14.49 20.56
C LEU A 183 -22.08 -15.18 20.54
N ILE A 184 -21.18 -14.69 19.70
CA ILE A 184 -19.78 -15.12 19.71
C ILE A 184 -18.99 -14.10 20.54
N ILE A 185 -18.25 -14.59 21.52
CA ILE A 185 -17.36 -13.81 22.38
C ILE A 185 -15.94 -14.21 22.03
N ASP A 186 -15.28 -13.39 21.24
CA ASP A 186 -13.88 -13.56 20.87
C ASP A 186 -13.00 -12.75 21.81
N MET A 187 -12.38 -13.45 22.76
CA MET A 187 -11.53 -12.84 23.78
C MET A 187 -10.07 -12.82 23.34
N GLY A 188 -9.64 -11.69 22.81
CA GLY A 188 -8.26 -11.44 22.40
C GLY A 188 -7.33 -11.07 23.59
N ALA A 189 -6.18 -10.51 23.25
CA ALA A 189 -5.25 -9.97 24.23
C ALA A 189 -5.63 -8.55 24.71
N ARG A 190 -6.02 -7.67 23.79
CA ARG A 190 -6.26 -6.24 24.09
C ARG A 190 -7.74 -5.87 24.11
N SER A 191 -8.57 -6.58 23.36
CA SER A 191 -10.01 -6.36 23.32
C SER A 191 -10.78 -7.65 23.10
N THR A 192 -12.06 -7.60 23.41
CA THR A 192 -13.04 -8.67 23.15
C THR A 192 -14.00 -8.22 22.07
N ASN A 193 -14.16 -9.01 21.02
CA ASN A 193 -15.17 -8.80 20.00
C ASN A 193 -16.45 -9.55 20.38
N LEU A 194 -17.55 -8.84 20.40
CA LEU A 194 -18.89 -9.39 20.57
C LEU A 194 -19.55 -9.41 19.19
N ILE A 195 -19.85 -10.62 18.69
CA ILE A 195 -20.46 -10.79 17.37
C ILE A 195 -21.82 -11.46 17.57
N PHE A 196 -22.87 -10.72 17.34
CA PHE A 196 -24.25 -11.21 17.32
C PHE A 196 -24.56 -11.72 15.93
N VAL A 197 -25.06 -12.93 15.81
CA VAL A 197 -25.30 -13.60 14.54
C VAL A 197 -26.72 -14.13 14.52
N GLU A 198 -27.52 -13.63 13.59
CA GLU A 198 -28.88 -14.12 13.33
C GLU A 198 -29.03 -14.54 11.86
N LYS A 199 -30.13 -15.17 11.49
CA LYS A 199 -30.45 -15.51 10.11
C LYS A 199 -30.43 -14.24 9.24
N GLY A 200 -29.44 -14.16 8.32
CA GLY A 200 -29.29 -13.04 7.39
C GLY A 200 -28.80 -11.71 7.98
N SER A 201 -28.45 -11.65 9.28
CA SER A 201 -28.03 -10.42 9.93
C SER A 201 -26.90 -10.69 10.93
N PHE A 202 -26.13 -9.64 11.21
CA PHE A 202 -25.10 -9.68 12.26
C PHE A 202 -24.89 -8.29 12.85
N TRP A 203 -24.28 -8.24 14.04
CA TRP A 203 -23.82 -7.01 14.65
C TRP A 203 -22.53 -7.27 15.40
N ILE A 204 -21.59 -6.34 15.28
CA ILE A 204 -20.24 -6.46 15.84
C ILE A 204 -19.98 -5.28 16.76
N ARG A 205 -19.46 -5.57 17.96
CA ARG A 205 -18.99 -4.56 18.91
C ARG A 205 -17.66 -4.99 19.49
N ASN A 206 -16.69 -4.09 19.48
CA ASN A 206 -15.43 -4.25 20.17
C ASN A 206 -15.53 -3.66 21.59
N VAL A 207 -15.12 -4.44 22.58
CA VAL A 207 -15.07 -4.05 24.00
C VAL A 207 -13.61 -4.03 24.43
N PRO A 208 -13.06 -2.94 24.99
CA PRO A 208 -11.66 -2.84 25.38
C PRO A 208 -11.37 -3.52 26.73
N ILE A 209 -11.89 -4.73 26.93
CA ILE A 209 -11.64 -5.59 28.09
C ILE A 209 -11.21 -6.96 27.59
N ALA A 210 -10.00 -7.41 27.95
CA ALA A 210 -9.43 -8.67 27.47
C ALA A 210 -8.20 -9.11 28.32
N GLY A 211 -7.41 -10.05 27.78
CA GLY A 211 -6.33 -10.71 28.49
C GLY A 211 -5.25 -9.80 29.07
N ASN A 212 -4.88 -8.72 28.38
CA ASN A 212 -3.82 -7.81 28.84
C ASN A 212 -4.23 -7.04 30.12
N GLN A 213 -5.52 -6.72 30.28
CA GLN A 213 -5.98 -6.07 31.53
C GLN A 213 -5.88 -7.00 32.72
N ILE A 214 -6.07 -8.30 32.52
CA ILE A 214 -5.82 -9.29 33.56
C ILE A 214 -4.34 -9.30 33.92
N SER A 215 -3.46 -9.42 32.92
CA SER A 215 -2.00 -9.43 33.14
C SER A 215 -1.54 -8.15 33.80
N GLN A 216 -2.07 -6.98 33.40
CA GLN A 216 -1.78 -5.70 34.02
C GLN A 216 -2.26 -5.64 35.48
N GLY A 217 -3.42 -6.21 35.77
CA GLY A 217 -3.90 -6.36 37.15
C GLY A 217 -2.95 -7.19 37.99
N ILE A 218 -2.43 -8.29 37.45
CA ILE A 218 -1.44 -9.16 38.13
C ILE A 218 -0.10 -8.41 38.30
N CYS A 219 0.38 -7.67 37.28
CA CYS A 219 1.56 -6.81 37.41
C CYS A 219 1.45 -5.85 38.58
N ASN A 220 0.32 -5.18 38.70
CA ASN A 220 0.09 -4.17 39.73
C ASN A 220 -0.04 -4.78 41.14
N GLU A 221 -0.68 -5.94 41.24
CA GLU A 221 -0.92 -6.63 42.52
C GLU A 221 0.33 -7.34 43.07
N LEU A 222 1.05 -8.02 42.17
CA LEU A 222 2.22 -8.83 42.54
C LEU A 222 3.55 -8.10 42.30
N GLN A 223 3.52 -6.86 41.74
CA GLN A 223 4.70 -6.06 41.38
C GLN A 223 5.65 -6.79 40.43
N GLU A 224 5.10 -7.60 39.52
CA GLU A 224 5.84 -8.41 38.58
C GLU A 224 5.88 -7.76 37.20
N PRO A 225 6.93 -8.00 36.38
CA PRO A 225 6.96 -7.59 34.98
C PRO A 225 5.82 -8.24 34.18
N PHE A 226 5.37 -7.59 33.09
CA PHE A 226 4.26 -8.05 32.26
C PHE A 226 4.44 -9.49 31.76
N THR A 227 5.66 -9.88 31.37
CA THR A 227 5.97 -11.25 30.91
C THR A 227 5.82 -12.29 31.99
N ALA A 228 6.20 -11.97 33.23
CA ALA A 228 6.01 -12.84 34.39
C ALA A 228 4.52 -12.95 34.76
N ALA A 229 3.82 -11.81 34.76
CA ALA A 229 2.37 -11.78 35.00
C ALA A 229 1.58 -12.58 33.96
N GLU A 230 1.99 -12.53 32.69
CA GLU A 230 1.39 -13.32 31.61
C GLU A 230 1.63 -14.83 31.83
N THR A 231 2.82 -15.20 32.30
CA THR A 231 3.15 -16.58 32.62
C THR A 231 2.33 -17.09 33.85
N LEU A 232 2.21 -16.25 34.88
CA LEU A 232 1.38 -16.54 36.05
C LEU A 232 -0.10 -16.69 35.68
N LYS A 233 -0.62 -15.79 34.84
CA LYS A 233 -1.99 -15.88 34.32
C LYS A 233 -2.25 -17.19 33.59
N LYS A 234 -1.33 -17.59 32.70
CA LYS A 234 -1.45 -18.86 31.95
C LYS A 234 -1.29 -20.10 32.81
N GLY A 235 -0.42 -20.07 33.83
CA GLY A 235 -0.10 -21.20 34.64
C GLY A 235 -0.99 -21.42 35.89
N LYS A 236 -1.37 -20.31 36.54
CA LYS A 236 -2.15 -20.35 37.81
C LYS A 236 -3.52 -19.68 37.67
N GLY A 237 -3.81 -18.97 36.55
CA GLY A 237 -5.04 -18.22 36.39
C GLY A 237 -6.25 -19.08 36.09
N PHE A 238 -7.36 -18.78 36.74
CA PHE A 238 -8.68 -19.29 36.42
C PHE A 238 -9.75 -18.29 36.87
N VAL A 239 -10.97 -18.44 36.37
CA VAL A 239 -12.08 -17.58 36.79
C VAL A 239 -12.68 -18.14 38.07
N SER A 240 -12.46 -17.48 39.20
CA SER A 240 -13.12 -17.88 40.46
C SER A 240 -14.65 -17.76 40.33
N LEU A 241 -15.37 -18.82 40.53
CA LEU A 241 -16.84 -18.81 40.50
C LEU A 241 -17.45 -18.18 41.76
N GLY A 242 -16.70 -18.14 42.87
CA GLY A 242 -17.14 -17.59 44.16
C GLY A 242 -18.17 -18.45 44.89
N GLY A 243 -18.73 -17.96 45.96
CA GLY A 243 -19.75 -18.65 46.72
C GLY A 243 -19.20 -19.87 47.48
N VAL A 244 -19.77 -21.04 47.21
CA VAL A 244 -19.44 -22.31 47.89
C VAL A 244 -18.07 -22.90 47.47
N TYR A 245 -17.49 -22.41 46.38
CA TYR A 245 -16.18 -22.86 45.90
C TYR A 245 -15.07 -22.30 46.79
N ALA A 246 -14.32 -23.20 47.41
CA ALA A 246 -13.18 -22.85 48.26
C ALA A 246 -12.09 -22.12 47.45
N ASP A 247 -11.45 -21.13 48.08
CA ASP A 247 -10.23 -20.54 47.50
C ASP A 247 -9.14 -21.64 47.41
N PRO A 248 -8.28 -21.61 46.38
CA PRO A 248 -7.18 -22.56 46.27
C PRO A 248 -6.17 -22.36 47.40
N ASP A 249 -5.47 -23.43 47.79
CA ASP A 249 -4.43 -23.41 48.83
C ASP A 249 -3.25 -22.49 48.45
N ASP A 250 -2.98 -22.33 47.16
CA ASP A 250 -1.98 -21.38 46.66
C ASP A 250 -2.51 -19.94 46.73
N ALA A 251 -1.92 -19.16 47.63
CA ALA A 251 -2.30 -17.77 47.89
C ALA A 251 -2.18 -16.87 46.63
N ASP A 252 -1.20 -17.13 45.77
CA ASP A 252 -1.04 -16.37 44.49
C ASP A 252 -2.15 -16.75 43.53
N ALA A 253 -2.47 -18.02 43.38
CA ALA A 253 -3.58 -18.48 42.56
C ALA A 253 -4.90 -17.88 43.04
N ALA A 254 -5.11 -17.81 44.36
CA ALA A 254 -6.29 -17.19 44.94
C ALA A 254 -6.40 -15.67 44.60
N ARG A 255 -5.29 -14.93 44.71
CA ARG A 255 -5.24 -13.49 44.33
C ARG A 255 -5.49 -13.30 42.84
N ILE A 256 -4.77 -14.07 42.01
CA ILE A 256 -4.88 -14.01 40.55
C ILE A 256 -6.32 -14.33 40.10
N SER A 257 -6.93 -15.38 40.65
CA SER A 257 -8.30 -15.77 40.28
C SER A 257 -9.35 -14.70 40.65
N LYS A 258 -9.16 -14.00 41.78
CA LYS A 258 -10.02 -12.88 42.19
C LYS A 258 -9.88 -11.68 41.24
N LEU A 259 -8.65 -11.35 40.80
CA LEU A 259 -8.39 -10.31 39.79
C LEU A 259 -9.03 -10.67 38.46
N ILE A 260 -8.86 -11.92 38.03
CA ILE A 260 -9.50 -12.42 36.79
C ILE A 260 -11.01 -12.28 36.90
N ARG A 261 -11.61 -12.75 38.01
CA ARG A 261 -13.06 -12.61 38.23
C ARG A 261 -13.53 -11.15 38.18
N SER A 262 -12.80 -10.22 38.81
CA SER A 262 -13.12 -8.80 38.79
C SER A 262 -13.14 -8.28 37.34
N THR A 263 -12.15 -8.61 36.54
CA THR A 263 -12.08 -8.23 35.12
C THR A 263 -13.22 -8.87 34.32
N MET A 264 -13.52 -10.15 34.55
CA MET A 264 -14.63 -10.83 33.89
C MET A 264 -15.99 -10.27 34.29
N THR A 265 -16.14 -9.80 35.53
CA THR A 265 -17.36 -9.14 35.97
C THR A 265 -17.58 -7.82 35.23
N ARG A 266 -16.53 -7.05 34.99
CA ARG A 266 -16.62 -5.84 34.14
C ARG A 266 -16.99 -6.18 32.70
N LEU A 267 -16.35 -7.22 32.13
CA LEU A 267 -16.68 -7.70 30.80
C LEU A 267 -18.15 -8.15 30.71
N HIS A 268 -18.64 -8.88 31.69
CA HIS A 268 -20.05 -9.31 31.77
C HIS A 268 -21.02 -8.11 31.75
N VAL A 269 -20.73 -7.03 32.47
CA VAL A 269 -21.56 -5.80 32.44
C VAL A 269 -21.61 -5.22 31.01
N ASP A 270 -20.48 -5.17 30.31
CA ASP A 270 -20.44 -4.67 28.93
C ASP A 270 -21.11 -5.61 27.93
N ILE A 271 -21.04 -6.93 28.17
CA ILE A 271 -21.79 -7.92 27.39
C ILE A 271 -23.30 -7.67 27.56
N ASN A 272 -23.78 -7.56 28.79
CA ASN A 272 -25.21 -7.31 29.05
C ASN A 272 -25.70 -5.99 28.47
N ARG A 273 -24.88 -4.93 28.56
CA ARG A 273 -25.16 -3.64 27.91
C ARG A 273 -25.26 -3.81 26.40
N SER A 274 -24.39 -4.64 25.82
CA SER A 274 -24.39 -4.92 24.38
C SER A 274 -25.61 -5.73 23.94
N ILE A 275 -26.01 -6.73 24.72
CA ILE A 275 -27.24 -7.52 24.50
C ILE A 275 -28.46 -6.59 24.60
N ALA A 276 -28.54 -5.75 25.61
CA ALA A 276 -29.62 -4.78 25.76
C ALA A 276 -29.69 -3.83 24.54
N TYR A 277 -28.55 -3.22 24.16
CA TYR A 277 -28.49 -2.34 22.99
C TYR A 277 -28.91 -3.03 21.69
N TYR A 278 -28.40 -4.24 21.47
CA TYR A 278 -28.73 -5.03 20.28
C TYR A 278 -30.24 -5.30 20.17
N ARG A 279 -30.88 -5.63 21.31
CA ARG A 279 -32.32 -5.88 21.37
C ARG A 279 -33.18 -4.62 21.24
N THR A 280 -32.85 -3.60 22.02
CA THR A 280 -33.75 -2.43 22.15
C THR A 280 -33.55 -1.40 21.07
N THR A 281 -32.31 -1.20 20.60
CA THR A 281 -31.97 -0.15 19.65
C THR A 281 -31.90 -0.68 18.21
N LEU A 282 -31.36 -1.88 18.02
CA LEU A 282 -31.18 -2.47 16.70
C LEU A 282 -32.29 -3.47 16.33
N GLY A 283 -33.23 -3.74 17.25
CA GLY A 283 -34.34 -4.65 16.99
C GLY A 283 -33.92 -6.12 16.79
N GLY A 284 -32.73 -6.50 17.26
CA GLY A 284 -32.24 -7.88 17.20
C GLY A 284 -32.89 -8.77 18.24
N SER A 285 -32.75 -10.10 18.08
CA SER A 285 -33.26 -11.08 19.02
C SER A 285 -32.31 -11.28 20.20
N ALA A 286 -32.81 -11.73 21.34
CA ALA A 286 -31.96 -12.13 22.46
C ALA A 286 -31.10 -13.33 22.05
N PRO A 287 -29.80 -13.37 22.37
CA PRO A 287 -28.98 -14.54 22.17
C PRO A 287 -29.57 -15.75 22.92
N LYS A 288 -29.62 -16.88 22.26
CA LYS A 288 -30.03 -18.16 22.87
C LYS A 288 -28.84 -19.07 23.20
N ARG A 289 -27.69 -18.77 22.63
CA ARG A 289 -26.45 -19.54 22.82
C ARG A 289 -25.24 -18.63 22.71
N VAL A 290 -24.21 -18.95 23.48
CA VAL A 290 -22.93 -18.24 23.48
C VAL A 290 -21.85 -19.18 22.97
N PHE A 291 -20.96 -18.65 22.12
CA PHE A 291 -19.75 -19.33 21.66
C PHE A 291 -18.52 -18.55 22.09
N LEU A 292 -17.60 -19.24 22.78
CA LEU A 292 -16.32 -18.66 23.22
C LEU A 292 -15.22 -18.99 22.23
N THR A 293 -14.37 -18.01 21.92
CA THR A 293 -13.18 -18.17 21.10
C THR A 293 -12.13 -17.12 21.47
N GLY A 294 -10.96 -17.16 20.81
CA GLY A 294 -9.83 -16.28 21.11
C GLY A 294 -8.94 -16.81 22.25
N GLY A 295 -7.69 -16.34 22.29
CA GLY A 295 -6.68 -16.88 23.21
C GLY A 295 -7.02 -16.77 24.69
N SER A 296 -7.68 -15.67 25.08
CA SER A 296 -8.07 -15.46 26.48
C SER A 296 -9.32 -16.26 26.89
N SER A 297 -10.04 -16.86 25.96
CA SER A 297 -11.16 -17.75 26.27
C SER A 297 -10.72 -19.07 26.90
N GLN A 298 -9.43 -19.40 26.84
CA GLN A 298 -8.84 -20.61 27.42
C GLN A 298 -8.70 -20.55 28.96
N LEU A 299 -9.05 -19.43 29.58
CA LEU A 299 -9.06 -19.34 31.05
C LEU A 299 -9.99 -20.39 31.63
N PRO A 300 -9.49 -21.25 32.52
CA PRO A 300 -10.32 -22.27 33.18
C PRO A 300 -11.56 -21.66 33.85
N TYR A 301 -12.69 -22.35 33.74
CA TYR A 301 -14.00 -21.98 34.31
C TYR A 301 -14.63 -20.71 33.73
N LEU A 302 -14.07 -20.12 32.65
CA LEU A 302 -14.66 -18.97 32.00
C LEU A 302 -16.03 -19.30 31.41
N ASP A 303 -16.15 -20.46 30.78
CA ASP A 303 -17.39 -20.97 30.19
C ASP A 303 -18.50 -21.08 31.25
N LEU A 304 -18.18 -21.66 32.41
CA LEU A 304 -19.10 -21.77 33.53
C LEU A 304 -19.48 -20.40 34.10
N PHE A 305 -18.50 -19.48 34.20
CA PHE A 305 -18.76 -18.12 34.68
C PHE A 305 -19.71 -17.37 33.74
N ILE A 306 -19.46 -17.44 32.43
CA ILE A 306 -20.30 -16.76 31.43
C ILE A 306 -21.69 -17.40 31.38
N ALA A 307 -21.77 -18.74 31.46
CA ALA A 307 -23.05 -19.46 31.53
C ALA A 307 -23.89 -19.05 32.75
N ASP A 308 -23.29 -18.97 33.92
CA ASP A 308 -23.95 -18.52 35.16
C ASP A 308 -24.42 -17.06 35.03
N LYS A 309 -23.55 -16.18 34.54
CA LYS A 309 -23.85 -14.74 34.50
C LYS A 309 -24.86 -14.33 33.42
N LEU A 310 -24.87 -15.01 32.29
CA LEU A 310 -25.81 -14.72 31.19
C LEU A 310 -27.05 -15.60 31.24
N ASN A 311 -27.04 -16.66 32.03
CA ASN A 311 -28.07 -17.71 32.06
C ASN A 311 -28.36 -18.28 30.65
N LEU A 312 -27.28 -18.55 29.91
CA LEU A 312 -27.31 -19.07 28.55
C LEU A 312 -26.36 -20.26 28.40
N PRO A 313 -26.68 -21.22 27.52
CA PRO A 313 -25.75 -22.30 27.21
C PRO A 313 -24.51 -21.72 26.49
N VAL A 314 -23.33 -22.09 27.00
CA VAL A 314 -22.04 -21.66 26.50
C VAL A 314 -21.29 -22.87 25.93
N ALA A 315 -20.66 -22.68 24.76
CA ALA A 315 -19.80 -23.68 24.15
C ALA A 315 -18.54 -23.00 23.57
N PHE A 316 -17.46 -23.76 23.49
CA PHE A 316 -16.31 -23.29 22.73
C PHE A 316 -16.58 -23.42 21.23
N PHE A 317 -16.27 -22.36 20.48
CA PHE A 317 -16.43 -22.38 19.02
C PHE A 317 -15.39 -23.31 18.39
N ASN A 318 -15.85 -24.19 17.51
CA ASN A 318 -14.98 -25.05 16.71
C ASN A 318 -14.98 -24.64 15.23
N PRO A 319 -14.03 -23.78 14.81
CA PRO A 319 -13.93 -23.31 13.42
C PRO A 319 -13.61 -24.41 12.41
N LEU A 320 -13.02 -25.51 12.89
CA LEU A 320 -12.58 -26.62 12.03
C LEU A 320 -13.64 -27.72 11.83
N ARG A 321 -14.86 -27.52 12.31
CA ARG A 321 -15.94 -28.52 12.24
C ARG A 321 -16.19 -29.06 10.83
N ASN A 322 -16.19 -28.15 9.85
CA ASN A 322 -16.42 -28.46 8.44
C ASN A 322 -15.14 -28.37 7.58
N VAL A 323 -13.96 -28.34 8.23
CA VAL A 323 -12.66 -28.26 7.57
C VAL A 323 -11.98 -29.63 7.64
N THR A 324 -11.53 -30.14 6.51
CA THR A 324 -10.74 -31.38 6.47
C THR A 324 -9.34 -31.10 7.00
N LEU A 325 -8.81 -32.01 7.81
CA LEU A 325 -7.45 -31.90 8.34
C LEU A 325 -6.46 -32.63 7.46
N GLY A 326 -5.38 -31.97 7.09
CA GLY A 326 -4.28 -32.57 6.32
C GLY A 326 -3.49 -33.58 7.14
N PRO A 327 -2.87 -34.58 6.52
CA PRO A 327 -2.23 -35.70 7.22
C PRO A 327 -0.97 -35.32 8.01
N GLN A 328 -0.42 -34.13 7.79
CA GLN A 328 0.80 -33.66 8.47
C GLN A 328 0.52 -32.86 9.75
N LEU A 329 -0.76 -32.63 10.08
CA LEU A 329 -1.14 -31.84 11.24
C LEU A 329 -1.12 -32.68 12.53
N ASN A 330 -0.53 -32.12 13.57
CA ASN A 330 -0.64 -32.69 14.92
C ASN A 330 -2.02 -32.35 15.49
N THR A 331 -2.92 -33.34 15.51
CA THR A 331 -4.30 -33.17 15.94
C THR A 331 -4.42 -32.80 17.41
N THR A 332 -3.56 -33.33 18.30
CA THR A 332 -3.56 -33.01 19.73
C THR A 332 -3.20 -31.53 19.96
N LYS A 333 -2.14 -31.06 19.33
CA LYS A 333 -1.74 -29.65 19.41
C LYS A 333 -2.81 -28.74 18.81
N LEU A 334 -3.42 -29.17 17.71
CA LEU A 334 -4.47 -28.41 17.05
C LEU A 334 -5.72 -28.28 17.91
N GLN A 335 -6.11 -29.32 18.63
CA GLN A 335 -7.24 -29.26 19.58
C GLN A 335 -7.00 -28.21 20.67
N GLN A 336 -5.79 -28.12 21.21
CA GLN A 336 -5.43 -27.14 22.25
C GLN A 336 -5.39 -25.71 21.71
N THR A 337 -5.15 -25.54 20.42
CA THR A 337 -4.99 -24.23 19.76
C THR A 337 -6.13 -23.89 18.80
N ASN A 338 -7.22 -24.63 18.86
CA ASN A 338 -8.37 -24.48 17.96
C ASN A 338 -8.98 -23.07 18.01
N CYS A 339 -8.99 -22.44 19.19
CA CYS A 339 -9.45 -21.05 19.39
C CYS A 339 -8.71 -20.00 18.55
N TYR A 340 -7.57 -20.35 17.94
CA TYR A 340 -6.79 -19.46 17.06
C TYR A 340 -7.04 -19.69 15.57
N THR A 341 -7.95 -20.60 15.21
CA THR A 341 -8.13 -20.97 13.79
C THR A 341 -9.31 -20.25 13.13
N GLY A 342 -10.16 -19.59 13.90
CA GLY A 342 -11.40 -18.99 13.42
C GLY A 342 -11.19 -17.98 12.29
N GLU A 343 -10.36 -16.99 12.54
CA GLU A 343 -10.05 -15.93 11.57
C GLU A 343 -9.38 -16.50 10.32
N LEU A 344 -8.50 -17.50 10.49
CA LEU A 344 -7.79 -18.15 9.39
C LEU A 344 -8.74 -18.89 8.44
N VAL A 345 -9.72 -19.60 9.01
CA VAL A 345 -10.77 -20.28 8.23
C VAL A 345 -11.61 -19.25 7.48
N GLY A 346 -12.04 -18.18 8.15
CA GLY A 346 -12.83 -17.11 7.55
C GLY A 346 -12.10 -16.43 6.39
N LEU A 347 -10.81 -16.15 6.54
CA LEU A 347 -9.95 -15.61 5.48
C LEU A 347 -9.84 -16.57 4.28
N ALA A 348 -9.72 -17.88 4.55
CA ALA A 348 -9.65 -18.87 3.47
C ALA A 348 -10.95 -18.93 2.66
N LEU A 349 -12.10 -18.76 3.31
CA LEU A 349 -13.42 -18.73 2.68
C LEU A 349 -13.59 -17.57 1.70
N ARG A 350 -12.89 -16.45 1.88
CA ARG A 350 -12.93 -15.30 0.95
C ARG A 350 -12.55 -15.65 -0.49
N LEU A 351 -11.91 -16.77 -0.71
CA LEU A 351 -11.55 -17.26 -2.05
C LEU A 351 -12.52 -18.31 -2.61
N THR A 352 -13.53 -18.72 -1.85
CA THR A 352 -14.52 -19.72 -2.30
C THR A 352 -15.72 -19.12 -3.04
N GLY A 353 -15.84 -17.78 -3.11
CA GLY A 353 -16.77 -17.08 -3.97
C GLY A 353 -18.02 -16.50 -3.32
N SER A 354 -18.37 -16.88 -2.10
CA SER A 354 -19.44 -16.22 -1.35
C SER A 354 -19.21 -16.29 0.14
N CYS A 355 -19.08 -15.12 0.77
CA CYS A 355 -18.97 -14.98 2.21
C CYS A 355 -20.11 -14.09 2.72
N PRO A 356 -20.65 -14.35 3.91
CA PRO A 356 -21.61 -13.46 4.55
C PRO A 356 -21.09 -12.05 4.79
N ALA A 357 -19.78 -11.92 5.01
CA ALA A 357 -19.10 -10.66 5.18
C ALA A 357 -17.93 -10.52 4.19
N GLU A 358 -17.99 -9.46 3.36
CA GLU A 358 -17.04 -9.24 2.26
C GLU A 358 -16.30 -7.90 2.35
N VAL A 359 -16.25 -7.30 3.52
CA VAL A 359 -15.50 -6.06 3.76
C VAL A 359 -14.01 -6.27 3.44
N THR A 360 -13.42 -5.33 2.72
CA THR A 360 -12.00 -5.38 2.33
C THR A 360 -11.35 -4.02 2.52
N LEU A 361 -10.37 -3.94 3.38
CA LEU A 361 -9.58 -2.72 3.56
C LEU A 361 -8.39 -2.73 2.61
N VAL A 362 -8.37 -1.81 1.66
CA VAL A 362 -7.32 -1.77 0.64
C VAL A 362 -6.32 -0.66 0.95
N ALA A 363 -5.13 -1.05 1.41
CA ALA A 363 -4.06 -0.08 1.65
C ALA A 363 -3.71 0.68 0.36
N PRO A 364 -3.46 2.00 0.44
CA PRO A 364 -3.09 2.81 -0.72
C PRO A 364 -1.95 2.23 -1.55
N THR A 365 -0.96 1.66 -0.89
CA THR A 365 0.18 0.96 -1.53
C THR A 365 -0.25 -0.26 -2.36
N LEU A 366 -1.25 -1.01 -1.92
CA LEU A 366 -1.80 -2.15 -2.67
C LEU A 366 -2.59 -1.68 -3.89
N VAL A 367 -3.36 -0.58 -3.78
CA VAL A 367 -4.05 0.06 -4.91
C VAL A 367 -3.05 0.52 -5.96
N ALA A 368 -2.00 1.22 -5.53
CA ALA A 368 -0.96 1.71 -6.43
C ALA A 368 -0.28 0.56 -7.20
N ARG A 369 -0.01 -0.57 -6.53
CA ARG A 369 0.53 -1.78 -7.18
C ARG A 369 -0.44 -2.42 -8.16
N ALA A 370 -1.70 -2.55 -7.80
CA ALA A 370 -2.73 -3.11 -8.67
C ALA A 370 -2.86 -2.26 -9.94
N ASN A 371 -2.90 -0.93 -9.79
CA ASN A 371 -2.94 0.02 -10.90
C ASN A 371 -1.68 -0.05 -11.78
N LYS A 372 -0.49 -0.17 -11.18
CA LYS A 372 0.76 -0.36 -11.92
C LYS A 372 0.73 -1.66 -12.74
N LYS A 373 0.30 -2.77 -12.12
CA LYS A 373 0.18 -4.08 -12.80
C LYS A 373 -0.85 -4.05 -13.93
N ARG A 374 -1.99 -3.34 -13.75
CA ARG A 374 -3.02 -3.17 -14.78
C ARG A 374 -2.52 -2.37 -15.98
N LYS A 375 -1.63 -1.40 -15.75
CA LYS A 375 -1.03 -0.57 -16.81
C LYS A 375 0.13 -1.26 -17.53
N GLN A 376 0.78 -2.26 -16.92
CA GLN A 376 1.91 -2.98 -17.50
C GLN A 376 1.67 -3.51 -18.93
N PRO A 377 0.56 -4.23 -19.24
CA PRO A 377 0.33 -4.74 -20.59
C PRO A 377 0.23 -3.63 -21.64
N TYR A 378 -0.31 -2.47 -21.29
CA TYR A 378 -0.38 -1.32 -22.19
C TYR A 378 1.01 -0.73 -22.49
N PHE A 379 1.91 -0.71 -21.50
CA PHE A 379 3.30 -0.31 -21.73
C PHE A 379 4.03 -1.28 -22.65
N PHE A 380 3.83 -2.58 -22.47
CA PHE A 380 4.40 -3.59 -23.38
C PHE A 380 3.79 -3.49 -24.79
N ALA A 381 2.49 -3.29 -24.91
CA ALA A 381 1.83 -3.09 -26.19
C ALA A 381 2.34 -1.81 -26.88
N ALA A 382 2.50 -0.71 -26.15
CA ALA A 382 3.09 0.53 -26.68
C ALA A 382 4.54 0.33 -27.14
N LEU A 383 5.36 -0.40 -26.35
CA LEU A 383 6.73 -0.74 -26.72
C LEU A 383 6.78 -1.55 -28.01
N ILE A 384 5.92 -2.57 -28.14
CA ILE A 384 5.82 -3.40 -29.34
C ILE A 384 5.38 -2.55 -30.54
N ALA A 385 4.40 -1.67 -30.37
CA ALA A 385 3.94 -0.77 -31.43
C ALA A 385 5.08 0.18 -31.88
N TRP A 386 5.88 0.68 -30.95
CA TRP A 386 7.06 1.50 -31.24
C TRP A 386 8.12 0.70 -32.04
N ILE A 387 8.40 -0.53 -31.63
CA ILE A 387 9.33 -1.41 -32.35
C ILE A 387 8.83 -1.68 -33.78
N LEU A 388 7.52 -1.99 -33.92
CA LEU A 388 6.91 -2.21 -35.23
C LEU A 388 6.99 -0.95 -36.11
N LEU A 389 6.76 0.24 -35.54
CA LEU A 389 6.93 1.51 -36.25
C LEU A 389 8.35 1.67 -36.78
N PHE A 390 9.36 1.38 -35.96
CA PHE A 390 10.76 1.45 -36.38
C PHE A 390 11.10 0.42 -37.46
N VAL A 391 10.56 -0.79 -37.34
CA VAL A 391 10.74 -1.83 -38.37
C VAL A 391 10.09 -1.40 -39.69
N CYS A 392 8.88 -0.86 -39.66
CA CYS A 392 8.20 -0.34 -40.85
C CYS A 392 8.96 0.83 -41.50
N LEU A 393 9.44 1.78 -40.68
CA LEU A 393 10.27 2.88 -41.17
C LEU A 393 11.58 2.37 -41.78
N SER A 394 12.25 1.43 -41.12
CA SER A 394 13.47 0.80 -41.64
C SER A 394 13.20 0.08 -42.97
N ALA A 395 12.10 -0.65 -43.06
CA ALA A 395 11.71 -1.34 -44.30
C ALA A 395 11.38 -0.36 -45.43
N TYR A 396 10.67 0.76 -45.08
CA TYR A 396 10.36 1.84 -46.05
C TYR A 396 11.65 2.46 -46.57
N TYR A 397 12.58 2.88 -45.74
CA TYR A 397 13.85 3.46 -46.17
C TYR A 397 14.73 2.45 -46.93
N TRP A 398 14.69 1.15 -46.52
CA TRP A 398 15.39 0.11 -47.23
C TRP A 398 14.83 -0.10 -48.67
N GLN A 399 13.50 -0.03 -48.82
CA GLN A 399 12.84 -0.08 -50.11
C GLN A 399 13.16 1.14 -50.97
N GLU A 400 13.17 2.37 -50.41
CA GLU A 400 13.57 3.59 -51.12
C GLU A 400 15.04 3.53 -51.58
N ILE A 401 15.94 3.05 -50.71
CA ILE A 401 17.34 2.87 -51.02
C ILE A 401 17.51 1.88 -52.17
N ASN A 402 16.75 0.78 -52.21
CA ASN A 402 16.82 -0.20 -53.27
C ASN A 402 16.26 0.30 -54.60
N LEU A 403 15.14 1.05 -54.57
CA LEU A 403 14.58 1.70 -55.74
C LEU A 403 15.55 2.77 -56.29
N THR A 404 16.15 3.53 -55.41
CA THR A 404 17.15 4.56 -55.79
C THR A 404 18.41 3.91 -56.37
N LYS A 405 18.85 2.77 -55.82
CA LYS A 405 19.97 1.96 -56.42
C LYS A 405 19.61 1.43 -57.80
N GLN A 406 18.42 0.86 -57.99
CA GLN A 406 17.98 0.35 -59.27
C GLN A 406 17.91 1.46 -60.34
N THR A 407 17.35 2.63 -59.97
CA THR A 407 17.32 3.78 -60.90
C THR A 407 18.71 4.34 -61.17
N THR A 408 19.60 4.33 -60.17
CA THR A 408 21.00 4.76 -60.36
C THR A 408 21.77 3.81 -61.24
N ASP A 409 21.56 2.49 -61.10
CA ASP A 409 22.23 1.47 -61.94
C ASP A 409 21.68 1.46 -63.40
N GLN A 410 20.38 1.73 -63.56
CA GLN A 410 19.81 1.92 -64.90
C GLN A 410 20.34 3.20 -65.58
N LEU A 411 20.52 4.30 -64.81
CA LEU A 411 21.15 5.50 -65.32
C LEU A 411 22.63 5.31 -65.63
N ARG A 412 23.37 4.56 -64.81
CA ARG A 412 24.77 4.20 -65.08
C ARG A 412 24.92 3.37 -66.36
N GLY A 413 23.99 2.40 -66.59
CA GLY A 413 23.97 1.60 -67.80
C GLY A 413 23.73 2.42 -69.06
N LYS A 414 22.93 3.48 -68.97
CA LYS A 414 22.63 4.42 -70.08
C LYS A 414 23.75 5.44 -70.35
N THR A 415 24.58 5.75 -69.36
CA THR A 415 25.65 6.77 -69.45
C THR A 415 27.05 6.19 -69.59
N GLY A 416 27.19 4.88 -69.81
CA GLY A 416 28.48 4.19 -69.99
C GLY A 416 29.36 4.63 -71.17
N GLY A 417 28.97 5.69 -71.90
CA GLY A 417 29.73 6.31 -72.95
C GLY A 417 30.41 7.64 -72.64
N LEU A 418 30.22 8.15 -71.41
CA LEU A 418 30.70 9.51 -71.09
C LEU A 418 31.92 9.49 -70.17
N ARG A 419 33.08 9.15 -70.72
CA ARG A 419 34.39 9.23 -70.05
C ARG A 419 34.82 10.65 -69.63
N SER A 420 33.96 11.68 -69.91
CA SER A 420 34.20 13.08 -69.54
C SER A 420 33.67 13.46 -68.13
N LEU A 421 33.15 12.48 -67.32
CA LEU A 421 32.56 12.72 -66.01
C LEU A 421 33.48 12.35 -64.81
N ALA A 422 34.77 12.01 -65.08
CA ALA A 422 35.73 11.71 -64.02
C ALA A 422 35.79 12.78 -62.89
N PRO A 423 35.73 14.12 -63.19
CA PRO A 423 35.72 15.14 -62.11
C PRO A 423 34.41 15.18 -61.30
N GLN A 424 33.30 14.66 -61.87
CA GLN A 424 32.05 14.57 -61.10
C GLN A 424 32.06 13.39 -60.15
N ILE A 425 32.79 12.29 -60.47
CA ILE A 425 32.93 11.11 -59.59
C ILE A 425 33.73 11.51 -58.33
N VAL A 426 34.76 12.34 -58.46
CA VAL A 426 35.52 12.82 -57.30
C VAL A 426 34.64 13.68 -56.39
N LYS A 427 33.82 14.53 -56.97
CA LYS A 427 32.89 15.39 -56.20
C LYS A 427 31.80 14.60 -55.51
N LEU A 428 31.35 13.46 -56.08
CA LEU A 428 30.40 12.55 -55.44
C LEU A 428 31.09 11.77 -54.30
N SER A 429 32.36 11.39 -54.47
CA SER A 429 33.13 10.67 -53.42
C SER A 429 33.34 11.58 -52.18
N ASP A 430 33.58 12.87 -52.38
CA ASP A 430 33.70 13.84 -51.30
C ASP A 430 32.37 14.07 -50.56
N GLN A 431 31.24 14.00 -51.29
CA GLN A 431 29.91 14.09 -50.70
C GLN A 431 29.53 12.83 -49.90
N ASP A 432 29.92 11.65 -50.35
CA ASP A 432 29.73 10.38 -49.62
C ASP A 432 30.55 10.33 -48.32
N ASN A 433 31.75 10.88 -48.35
CA ASN A 433 32.58 11.01 -47.15
C ASN A 433 31.99 12.01 -46.13
N ALA A 434 31.40 13.11 -46.62
CA ALA A 434 30.67 14.06 -45.76
C ALA A 434 29.39 13.45 -45.17
N LEU A 435 28.71 12.57 -45.92
CA LEU A 435 27.54 11.87 -45.42
C LEU A 435 27.91 10.79 -44.36
N ARG A 436 29.04 10.10 -44.56
CA ARG A 436 29.55 9.14 -43.57
C ARG A 436 29.93 9.80 -42.25
N THR A 437 30.52 11.00 -42.31
CA THR A 437 30.79 11.78 -41.09
C THR A 437 29.50 12.23 -40.39
N THR A 438 28.44 12.53 -41.13
CA THR A 438 27.13 12.86 -40.52
C THR A 438 26.40 11.61 -39.97
N LEU A 439 26.60 10.45 -40.58
CA LEU A 439 26.04 9.20 -40.10
C LEU A 439 26.76 8.72 -38.82
N ASP A 440 28.07 8.87 -38.75
CA ASP A 440 28.85 8.64 -37.51
C ASP A 440 28.42 9.59 -36.39
N LEU A 441 28.07 10.83 -36.74
CA LEU A 441 27.49 11.80 -35.80
C LEU A 441 26.13 11.29 -35.25
N ALA A 442 25.27 10.76 -36.11
CA ALA A 442 23.95 10.26 -35.73
C ALA A 442 24.05 9.02 -34.84
N VAL A 443 25.02 8.13 -35.08
CA VAL A 443 25.28 6.94 -34.25
C VAL A 443 25.80 7.34 -32.87
N ARG A 444 26.70 8.30 -32.75
CA ARG A 444 27.20 8.85 -31.47
C ARG A 444 26.09 9.54 -30.70
N LEU A 445 25.22 10.33 -31.36
CA LEU A 445 24.03 10.92 -30.75
C LEU A 445 23.05 9.87 -30.22
N GLY A 446 22.97 8.71 -30.88
CA GLY A 446 22.17 7.56 -30.42
C GLY A 446 22.72 6.94 -29.12
N GLN A 447 24.04 6.82 -29.00
CA GLN A 447 24.70 6.29 -27.79
C GLN A 447 24.58 7.26 -26.59
N GLN A 448 24.63 8.56 -26.84
CA GLN A 448 24.44 9.58 -25.80
C GLN A 448 23.01 9.64 -25.28
N ARG A 449 22.01 9.25 -26.08
CA ARG A 449 20.61 9.12 -25.64
C ARG A 449 20.39 8.07 -24.55
N ALA A 450 21.29 7.10 -24.42
CA ALA A 450 21.18 6.06 -23.38
C ALA A 450 21.31 6.58 -21.94
N ALA A 451 21.95 7.73 -21.74
CA ALA A 451 22.09 8.36 -20.43
C ALA A 451 20.76 8.98 -19.90
N TRP A 452 19.89 9.47 -20.81
CA TRP A 452 18.66 10.15 -20.43
C TRP A 452 17.62 9.26 -19.77
N PRO A 453 17.31 8.05 -20.27
CA PRO A 453 16.38 7.16 -19.59
C PRO A 453 16.82 6.84 -18.15
N ALA A 454 18.10 6.54 -17.94
CA ALA A 454 18.60 6.25 -16.60
C ALA A 454 18.49 7.43 -15.62
N ILE A 455 18.62 8.65 -16.10
CA ILE A 455 18.44 9.86 -15.30
C ILE A 455 16.96 10.10 -15.02
N LEU A 456 16.09 9.89 -16.01
CA LEU A 456 14.65 10.10 -15.87
C LEU A 456 14.02 9.02 -14.96
N ASP A 457 14.42 7.78 -15.07
CA ASP A 457 13.97 6.71 -14.19
C ASP A 457 14.40 6.96 -12.74
N ALA A 458 15.67 7.35 -12.55
CA ALA A 458 16.19 7.68 -11.23
C ALA A 458 15.48 8.87 -10.58
N LEU A 459 15.08 9.86 -11.38
CA LEU A 459 14.28 11.00 -10.90
C LEU A 459 12.85 10.57 -10.57
N ASN A 460 12.21 9.80 -11.45
CA ASN A 460 10.83 9.35 -11.30
C ASN A 460 10.61 8.56 -10.00
N ASP A 461 11.57 7.69 -9.65
CA ASP A 461 11.51 6.86 -8.44
C ASP A 461 11.64 7.67 -7.12
N LYS A 462 12.04 8.93 -7.21
CA LYS A 462 12.30 9.78 -6.05
C LYS A 462 11.35 10.97 -5.92
N ILE A 463 10.39 11.11 -6.83
CA ILE A 463 9.38 12.18 -6.75
C ILE A 463 8.40 11.84 -5.63
N PRO A 464 8.28 12.66 -4.58
CA PRO A 464 7.31 12.42 -3.51
C PRO A 464 5.89 12.76 -3.97
N ASP A 465 4.90 12.16 -3.28
CA ASP A 465 3.49 12.45 -3.54
C ASP A 465 3.17 13.94 -3.37
N GLY A 466 2.47 14.50 -4.35
CA GLY A 466 2.11 15.92 -4.37
C GLY A 466 3.18 16.84 -4.94
N VAL A 467 4.21 16.30 -5.59
CA VAL A 467 5.21 17.04 -6.37
C VAL A 467 5.12 16.62 -7.83
N TRP A 468 5.10 17.58 -8.74
CA TRP A 468 5.05 17.36 -10.19
C TRP A 468 6.17 18.10 -10.88
N ILE A 469 6.93 17.41 -11.69
CA ILE A 469 7.91 18.04 -12.58
C ILE A 469 7.18 18.53 -13.84
N THR A 470 7.28 19.81 -14.11
CA THR A 470 6.67 20.41 -15.30
C THR A 470 7.64 20.57 -16.45
N GLN A 471 8.91 20.74 -16.14
CA GLN A 471 9.95 20.95 -17.13
C GLN A 471 11.31 20.50 -16.61
N LEU A 472 12.08 19.88 -17.46
CA LEU A 472 13.48 19.54 -17.26
C LEU A 472 14.31 20.15 -18.38
N THR A 473 15.21 21.05 -18.03
CA THR A 473 16.02 21.80 -19.01
C THR A 473 17.50 21.53 -18.77
N PRO A 474 18.24 21.08 -19.78
CA PRO A 474 19.69 20.97 -19.67
C PRO A 474 20.34 22.36 -19.69
N ALA A 475 21.39 22.53 -18.88
CA ALA A 475 22.12 23.78 -18.76
C ALA A 475 23.61 23.56 -18.52
N PHE A 476 24.38 24.65 -18.64
CA PHE A 476 25.83 24.64 -18.38
C PHE A 476 26.19 25.59 -17.24
N ASP A 477 26.94 25.13 -16.25
CA ASP A 477 27.43 25.93 -15.13
C ASP A 477 28.80 26.55 -15.46
N ARG A 478 28.83 27.85 -15.72
CA ARG A 478 30.05 28.60 -16.04
C ARG A 478 31.09 28.61 -14.92
N ASN A 479 30.70 28.42 -13.68
CA ASN A 479 31.62 28.54 -12.56
C ASN A 479 32.57 27.33 -12.41
N ARG A 480 32.38 26.25 -13.16
CA ARG A 480 33.23 25.06 -13.14
C ARG A 480 34.24 24.98 -14.28
N ALA A 481 34.24 25.93 -15.24
CA ALA A 481 35.20 25.99 -16.36
C ALA A 481 36.58 26.56 -16.03
N GLY A 482 36.84 26.79 -14.75
CA GLY A 482 38.12 27.25 -14.25
C GLY A 482 39.07 26.15 -13.78
N GLY A 483 39.52 25.26 -14.65
CA GLY A 483 40.76 24.51 -14.45
C GLY A 483 42.00 25.38 -14.81
N PRO A 484 43.11 25.27 -14.12
CA PRO A 484 44.26 26.16 -14.31
C PRO A 484 45.02 25.82 -15.61
N GLY A 485 45.00 26.71 -16.59
CA GLY A 485 45.95 26.65 -17.69
C GLY A 485 45.42 27.07 -19.06
N GLY A 486 45.63 28.29 -19.42
CA GLY A 486 45.42 28.74 -20.81
C GLY A 486 45.42 30.24 -20.96
N ALA A 487 46.64 30.80 -21.16
CA ALA A 487 46.93 32.21 -21.33
C ALA A 487 46.17 32.84 -22.50
N ALA A 488 45.86 34.10 -22.31
CA ALA A 488 45.40 35.04 -23.30
C ALA A 488 46.27 35.09 -24.58
N LEU A 489 45.66 35.11 -25.75
CA LEU A 489 46.17 35.79 -26.92
C LEU A 489 45.02 36.54 -27.56
N GLY A 490 45.18 37.86 -27.52
CA GLY A 490 44.35 38.79 -28.25
C GLY A 490 44.73 38.80 -29.74
N GLY A 491 43.78 39.16 -30.60
CA GLY A 491 44.00 39.35 -32.00
C GLY A 491 42.74 39.84 -32.66
N GLY A 492 42.60 41.15 -32.77
CA GLY A 492 41.54 41.80 -33.50
C GLY A 492 41.67 41.65 -35.01
N ALA A 493 40.59 41.65 -35.72
CA ALA A 493 40.49 42.06 -37.12
C ALA A 493 39.11 42.68 -37.39
N ARG A 494 39.19 43.94 -37.74
CA ARG A 494 38.11 44.78 -38.29
C ARG A 494 37.84 44.44 -39.73
N GLY A 495 36.56 44.57 -40.14
CA GLY A 495 36.14 45.17 -41.39
C GLY A 495 35.40 44.26 -42.36
N PRO A 496 34.73 44.83 -43.40
CA PRO A 496 33.72 45.85 -43.30
C PRO A 496 32.43 45.53 -44.10
N GLY A 497 31.36 46.19 -43.73
CA GLY A 497 30.37 46.81 -44.59
C GLY A 497 29.62 46.04 -45.69
N GLY A 498 28.31 46.01 -45.53
CA GLY A 498 27.36 45.72 -46.61
C GLY A 498 25.95 46.19 -46.22
N ARG A 499 25.67 47.47 -46.56
CA ARG A 499 24.31 48.05 -46.61
C ARG A 499 23.53 47.48 -47.77
N PHE A 500 22.27 47.13 -47.59
CA PHE A 500 21.21 47.39 -48.55
C PHE A 500 19.86 47.62 -47.87
N PRO A 501 18.98 48.44 -48.41
CA PRO A 501 17.86 49.06 -47.73
C PRO A 501 16.49 48.60 -48.23
N GLY A 502 15.52 48.79 -47.34
CA GLY A 502 14.18 49.22 -47.81
C GLY A 502 13.11 48.12 -47.93
N GLY A 503 12.04 48.29 -47.19
CA GLY A 503 10.74 47.69 -47.45
C GLY A 503 9.78 47.91 -46.27
N ARG A 504 8.87 48.88 -46.47
CA ARG A 504 7.79 49.30 -45.54
C ARG A 504 6.73 48.25 -45.34
N GLY A 505 6.16 48.25 -44.14
CA GLY A 505 4.69 48.28 -43.97
C GLY A 505 4.10 47.09 -43.20
N GLY A 506 3.46 47.37 -42.08
CA GLY A 506 2.43 46.51 -41.51
C GLY A 506 2.45 46.42 -40.00
N ASP A 507 1.75 47.33 -39.33
CA ASP A 507 1.44 47.30 -37.90
C ASP A 507 0.60 46.09 -37.52
N ALA A 508 1.08 45.33 -36.55
CA ALA A 508 0.23 44.55 -35.68
C ALA A 508 0.90 44.47 -34.29
N PRO A 509 0.16 44.63 -33.20
CA PRO A 509 0.75 44.77 -31.87
C PRO A 509 1.36 43.47 -31.37
N ALA A 510 2.63 43.54 -31.04
CA ALA A 510 3.36 42.48 -30.40
C ALA A 510 2.81 42.26 -28.97
N ALA A 511 2.16 41.12 -28.76
CA ALA A 511 1.95 40.58 -27.44
C ALA A 511 3.33 40.21 -26.87
N SER A 512 3.79 40.97 -25.90
CA SER A 512 5.01 40.70 -25.16
C SER A 512 4.81 39.48 -24.28
N SER A 513 5.12 38.29 -24.80
CA SER A 513 5.43 37.15 -23.96
C SER A 513 6.83 37.37 -23.38
N ARG A 514 6.91 38.04 -22.25
CA ARG A 514 8.07 37.91 -21.37
C ARG A 514 8.08 36.49 -20.84
N GLY A 515 8.87 35.62 -21.47
CA GLY A 515 9.34 34.41 -20.86
C GLY A 515 10.16 34.75 -19.61
N PRO A 516 10.23 33.87 -18.61
CA PRO A 516 11.05 34.10 -17.43
C PRO A 516 12.53 33.94 -17.80
N ASP A 517 13.13 34.99 -18.34
CA ASP A 517 14.57 35.11 -18.56
C ASP A 517 15.22 35.64 -17.28
N SER A 518 15.50 34.74 -16.35
CA SER A 518 16.56 34.98 -15.36
C SER A 518 16.99 33.65 -14.74
N LEU A 519 17.54 32.77 -15.55
CA LEU A 519 18.37 31.66 -15.05
C LEU A 519 19.74 32.24 -14.73
N GLY A 520 19.85 32.88 -13.56
CA GLY A 520 21.12 33.44 -13.09
C GLY A 520 22.20 32.33 -13.01
N GLY A 521 23.26 32.47 -13.77
CA GLY A 521 24.44 31.63 -13.70
C GLY A 521 24.52 30.42 -14.64
N TYR A 522 23.46 30.12 -15.42
CA TYR A 522 23.46 29.01 -16.37
C TYR A 522 23.23 29.46 -17.80
N ALA A 523 23.93 28.85 -18.74
CA ALA A 523 23.80 29.10 -20.18
C ALA A 523 23.35 27.83 -20.89
N ALA A 524 22.82 27.97 -22.14
CA ALA A 524 22.59 26.81 -22.98
C ALA A 524 23.92 26.06 -23.22
N PRO A 525 23.91 24.71 -23.13
CA PRO A 525 25.13 23.93 -23.33
C PRO A 525 25.60 24.04 -24.77
N THR A 526 26.86 24.38 -24.97
CA THR A 526 27.53 24.37 -26.29
C THR A 526 28.15 23.02 -26.58
N ASP A 527 28.81 22.42 -25.56
CA ASP A 527 29.59 21.20 -25.73
C ASP A 527 29.25 20.11 -24.69
N GLN A 528 28.87 20.50 -23.48
CA GLN A 528 28.56 19.57 -22.40
C GLN A 528 27.35 20.04 -21.59
N ILE A 529 26.54 19.09 -21.10
CA ILE A 529 25.50 19.33 -20.10
C ILE A 529 26.05 18.88 -18.75
N ASN A 530 26.21 19.81 -17.83
CA ASN A 530 26.67 19.50 -16.47
C ASN A 530 25.66 19.86 -15.37
N VAL A 531 24.56 20.49 -15.74
CA VAL A 531 23.46 20.87 -14.86
C VAL A 531 22.13 20.57 -15.52
N LEU A 532 21.19 20.06 -14.77
CA LEU A 532 19.79 19.95 -15.16
C LEU A 532 18.97 20.92 -14.31
N VAL A 533 18.23 21.80 -14.98
CA VAL A 533 17.26 22.70 -14.33
C VAL A 533 15.91 22.01 -14.34
N LEU A 534 15.41 21.71 -13.15
CA LEU A 534 14.16 21.04 -12.92
C LEU A 534 13.16 22.07 -12.40
N ASN A 535 12.12 22.33 -13.16
CA ASN A 535 11.00 23.15 -12.75
C ASN A 535 9.80 22.26 -12.44
N GLY A 536 9.06 22.59 -11.41
CA GLY A 536 7.92 21.80 -11.01
C GLY A 536 6.89 22.58 -10.20
N LEU A 537 5.87 21.85 -9.81
CA LEU A 537 4.81 22.29 -8.90
C LEU A 537 4.78 21.37 -7.69
N TYR A 538 4.49 21.90 -6.52
CA TYR A 538 4.21 21.08 -5.35
C TYR A 538 2.92 21.55 -4.68
N GLN A 539 2.18 20.60 -4.12
CA GLN A 539 0.90 20.85 -3.49
C GLN A 539 1.10 21.35 -2.07
N ALA A 540 0.59 22.54 -1.76
CA ALA A 540 0.53 23.08 -0.42
C ALA A 540 -0.56 22.36 0.40
N ASN A 541 -0.31 22.12 1.68
CA ASN A 541 -1.25 21.41 2.56
C ASN A 541 -2.46 22.29 2.89
N ASP A 542 -3.66 21.79 2.63
CA ASP A 542 -4.96 22.47 2.65
C ASP A 542 -5.37 23.11 4.02
N LYS A 543 -4.72 22.72 5.11
CA LYS A 543 -5.19 23.08 6.47
C LYS A 543 -4.46 24.23 7.16
N THR A 544 -3.37 24.71 6.66
CA THR A 544 -2.54 25.67 7.41
C THR A 544 -2.06 26.87 6.63
N ALA A 545 -2.52 27.23 5.47
CA ALA A 545 -2.05 28.43 4.70
C ALA A 545 -0.53 28.71 4.82
N LYS A 546 0.23 27.77 5.33
CA LYS A 546 1.69 27.80 5.42
C LYS A 546 2.21 26.65 4.58
N VAL A 547 2.93 27.03 3.55
CA VAL A 547 3.80 26.16 2.75
C VAL A 547 4.62 25.30 3.70
N ASP A 548 4.57 23.98 3.52
CA ASP A 548 5.50 23.09 4.21
C ASP A 548 6.74 22.86 3.31
N PRO A 549 7.81 23.63 3.54
CA PRO A 549 9.06 23.47 2.78
C PRO A 549 9.75 22.12 3.04
N ALA A 550 9.33 21.38 4.08
CA ALA A 550 9.94 20.11 4.46
C ALA A 550 9.88 19.08 3.32
N ARG A 551 8.77 19.03 2.56
CA ARG A 551 8.63 18.09 1.43
C ARG A 551 9.62 18.33 0.30
N LEU A 552 9.92 19.57 0.00
CA LEU A 552 10.98 19.89 -0.99
C LEU A 552 12.36 19.60 -0.41
N GLY A 553 12.56 19.77 0.90
CA GLY A 553 13.75 19.36 1.61
C GLY A 553 13.96 17.84 1.55
N ASP A 554 12.92 17.07 1.77
CA ASP A 554 12.94 15.61 1.67
C ASP A 554 13.23 15.16 0.22
N PHE A 555 12.71 15.89 -0.76
CA PHE A 555 13.03 15.61 -2.16
C PHE A 555 14.50 15.91 -2.48
N VAL A 556 15.04 17.02 -2.03
CA VAL A 556 16.47 17.33 -2.17
C VAL A 556 17.34 16.27 -1.48
N GLN A 557 16.92 15.81 -0.31
CA GLN A 557 17.60 14.71 0.39
C GLN A 557 17.55 13.42 -0.43
N ALA A 558 16.38 13.05 -0.97
CA ALA A 558 16.22 11.85 -1.79
C ALA A 558 17.04 11.91 -3.10
N LEU A 559 17.24 13.12 -3.65
CA LEU A 559 18.09 13.34 -4.83
C LEU A 559 19.57 13.23 -4.51
N SER A 560 20.00 13.53 -3.28
CA SER A 560 21.40 13.40 -2.86
C SER A 560 21.90 11.95 -2.85
N ASP A 561 20.97 10.98 -2.71
CA ASP A 561 21.27 9.55 -2.71
C ASP A 561 21.46 8.97 -4.13
N LEU A 562 21.15 9.75 -5.15
CA LEU A 562 21.26 9.29 -6.53
C LEU A 562 22.72 9.40 -7.04
N PRO A 563 23.25 8.33 -7.67
CA PRO A 563 24.63 8.33 -8.15
C PRO A 563 24.89 9.33 -9.30
N GLN A 564 23.83 9.77 -9.98
CA GLN A 564 23.91 10.67 -11.14
C GLN A 564 24.14 12.13 -10.75
N PHE A 565 23.68 12.56 -9.57
CA PHE A 565 23.68 13.95 -9.15
C PHE A 565 24.70 14.24 -8.04
N ASP A 566 25.24 15.46 -8.10
CA ASP A 566 26.12 16.04 -7.08
C ASP A 566 25.33 17.07 -6.28
N VAL A 567 24.50 16.57 -5.35
CA VAL A 567 23.63 17.40 -4.51
C VAL A 567 24.08 17.28 -3.05
N ASP A 568 24.41 18.40 -2.42
CA ASP A 568 24.73 18.46 -0.99
C ASP A 568 23.45 18.83 -0.20
N PRO A 569 22.87 17.91 0.57
CA PRO A 569 21.64 18.17 1.33
C PRO A 569 21.79 19.24 2.42
N LYS A 570 23.02 19.60 2.81
CA LYS A 570 23.29 20.67 3.77
C LYS A 570 23.29 22.06 3.12
N LYS A 571 23.33 22.11 1.79
CA LYS A 571 23.35 23.33 0.98
C LYS A 571 22.09 23.45 0.11
N GLN A 572 20.94 23.26 0.69
CA GLN A 572 19.66 23.24 -0.02
C GLN A 572 19.41 24.49 -0.88
N SER A 573 19.90 25.67 -0.45
CA SER A 573 19.78 26.92 -1.19
C SER A 573 20.60 26.96 -2.50
N GLU A 574 21.59 26.09 -2.68
CA GLU A 574 22.34 25.98 -3.94
C GLU A 574 21.58 25.12 -4.97
N THR A 575 20.74 24.20 -4.50
CA THR A 575 19.95 23.29 -5.34
C THR A 575 18.56 23.83 -5.61
N LEU A 576 17.87 24.35 -4.59
CA LEU A 576 16.54 24.96 -4.70
C LEU A 576 16.67 26.46 -4.89
N VAL A 577 16.48 26.94 -6.12
CA VAL A 577 16.81 28.33 -6.52
C VAL A 577 15.63 29.30 -6.35
N SER A 578 14.41 28.87 -6.61
CA SER A 578 13.23 29.73 -6.46
C SER A 578 11.94 28.94 -6.32
N PHE A 579 10.93 29.56 -5.70
CA PHE A 579 9.55 29.07 -5.68
C PHE A 579 8.57 30.25 -5.74
N GLU A 580 7.50 30.09 -6.51
CA GLU A 580 6.43 31.07 -6.70
C GLU A 580 5.08 30.44 -6.45
N THR A 581 4.16 31.16 -5.80
CA THR A 581 2.79 30.71 -5.58
C THR A 581 1.97 30.86 -6.86
N VAL A 582 1.33 29.78 -7.31
CA VAL A 582 0.44 29.77 -8.49
C VAL A 582 -0.96 29.35 -8.05
N GLU A 583 -1.94 30.24 -8.23
CA GLU A 583 -3.35 29.89 -8.08
C GLU A 583 -3.82 29.05 -9.26
N THR A 584 -3.96 27.75 -9.05
CA THR A 584 -4.46 26.83 -10.09
C THR A 584 -5.95 26.51 -9.96
N ASN A 585 -6.52 26.65 -8.76
CA ASN A 585 -7.94 26.48 -8.46
C ASN A 585 -8.20 27.16 -7.10
N PRO A 586 -9.35 27.86 -6.88
CA PRO A 586 -9.64 28.53 -5.61
C PRO A 586 -9.67 27.62 -4.39
N SER A 587 -9.66 26.30 -4.56
CA SER A 587 -9.59 25.30 -3.47
C SER A 587 -8.27 24.54 -3.35
N VAL A 588 -7.32 24.74 -4.24
CA VAL A 588 -6.04 24.02 -4.23
C VAL A 588 -4.92 24.98 -4.63
N PHE A 589 -4.00 25.23 -3.71
CA PHE A 589 -2.80 26.02 -3.99
C PHE A 589 -1.65 25.09 -4.37
N ALA A 590 -1.02 25.38 -5.51
CA ALA A 590 0.23 24.73 -5.91
C ALA A 590 1.29 25.82 -6.10
N GLU A 591 2.49 25.57 -5.59
CA GLU A 591 3.63 26.47 -5.74
C GLU A 591 4.60 25.95 -6.75
N ARG A 592 5.21 26.88 -7.50
CA ARG A 592 6.30 26.56 -8.41
C ARG A 592 7.61 26.49 -7.65
N PHE A 593 8.44 25.56 -8.06
CA PHE A 593 9.83 25.49 -7.61
C PHE A 593 10.77 25.30 -8.80
N SER A 594 12.00 25.71 -8.62
CA SER A 594 13.10 25.49 -9.57
C SER A 594 14.30 24.95 -8.83
N MET A 595 14.83 23.82 -9.31
CA MET A 595 16.03 23.17 -8.76
C MET A 595 17.10 23.07 -9.82
N HIS A 596 18.35 23.29 -9.40
CA HIS A 596 19.51 23.11 -10.23
C HIS A 596 20.27 21.86 -9.78
N LEU A 597 20.20 20.81 -10.58
CA LEU A 597 20.82 19.53 -10.29
C LEU A 597 22.14 19.42 -11.05
N LYS A 598 23.24 19.46 -10.33
CA LYS A 598 24.57 19.23 -10.92
C LYS A 598 24.77 17.74 -11.20
N LEU A 599 25.27 17.43 -12.39
CA LEU A 599 25.61 16.06 -12.76
C LEU A 599 27.02 15.73 -12.30
N LYS A 600 27.21 14.55 -11.68
CA LYS A 600 28.55 14.04 -11.31
C LYS A 600 29.41 13.76 -12.53
N GLN A 601 28.77 13.28 -13.60
CA GLN A 601 29.40 13.08 -14.91
C GLN A 601 28.68 13.95 -15.92
N PRO A 602 29.33 14.94 -16.52
CA PRO A 602 28.74 15.75 -17.58
C PRO A 602 28.37 14.89 -18.78
N ILE A 603 27.24 15.23 -19.42
CA ILE A 603 26.85 14.61 -20.70
C ILE A 603 27.53 15.40 -21.80
N ASP A 604 28.46 14.76 -22.50
CA ASP A 604 29.20 15.38 -23.61
C ASP A 604 28.29 15.49 -24.86
N LEU A 605 28.19 16.69 -25.39
CA LEU A 605 27.43 16.96 -26.61
C LEU A 605 28.33 17.15 -27.84
N THR A 606 29.67 17.12 -27.64
CA THR A 606 30.61 17.23 -28.75
C THR A 606 30.49 15.99 -29.65
N PRO A 607 30.36 16.19 -30.96
CA PRO A 607 30.24 15.12 -31.93
C PRO A 607 31.49 14.25 -32.03
#